data_9b25c7487a11cb020df6f99ef71efdf9
#
_entry.id   9b25c7487a11cb020df6f99ef71efdf9
#
_cell.length_a   1.000
_cell.length_b   1.000
_cell.length_c   1.000
_cell.angle_alpha   90.00
_cell.angle_beta   90.00
_cell.angle_gamma   90.00
#
_symmetry.space_group_name_H-M   'P 1'
#
loop_
_entity.id
_entity.type
_entity.pdbx_description
1 polymer ?
#
loop_
_entity_poly.entity_id
_entity_poly.type
_entity_poly.pdbx_seq_one_letter_code
_entity_poly.pdbx_strand_id
1 'polypeptide(L)'
;MNRKLILSSAIALASLTASAQSSVKAPAPILPLPEQKQIDWQRMETYAFIHFGLNTFNDREWGYGDSDPATFNPTRLDCEQWAKTLVAAGMKGVILTAKHHDGFCLWPFEGNDYNVTRSPYKNGKGNIVRELSDACKKYGLKFAVYLSPWDRSRADYATPGYLPYFYAQLHDLLTNYGDVFEVWFDGANGGDGYYGGAKDSRTIDRKNYYNYPHIFAMLDSIQPNAVVFGDGGPGCRWVGNEKGFAGETNWAFLRKNTVYPGYPNYPELQYGHADGDQWTAAECDVSIRPGWFYHPEEDDRVKSPEQLADLYYRSVGHNATLLLNFPVDREGLIHPIDSANAVNFHKLIQRELQHNLVAGMTPKVSNERGKAFAAKAMTDDSWDTYWATADGVTSATITFDFKKPQ
;
A
#
# COMPACT_ATOMS: atom_id res chain seq x y z
N MET A 1 -15.00 -62.04 71.86
CA MET A 1 -15.02 -62.74 70.56
C MET A 1 -15.27 -61.71 69.49
N ASN A 2 -14.24 -61.21 68.91
CA ASN A 2 -14.36 -60.20 67.85
C ASN A 2 -13.78 -60.77 66.52
N ARG A 3 -14.64 -60.96 65.56
CA ARG A 3 -14.24 -61.28 64.17
C ARG A 3 -14.00 -59.98 63.41
N LYS A 4 -12.77 -59.75 62.96
CA LYS A 4 -12.40 -58.71 62.01
C LYS A 4 -12.67 -59.15 60.58
N LEU A 5 -13.52 -58.45 59.89
CA LEU A 5 -13.68 -58.57 58.46
C LEU A 5 -12.52 -57.84 57.79
N ILE A 6 -11.83 -58.50 56.86
CA ILE A 6 -10.82 -57.94 56.00
C ILE A 6 -11.54 -57.70 54.67
N LEU A 7 -11.69 -56.42 54.29
CA LEU A 7 -12.20 -55.99 52.96
C LEU A 7 -11.00 -55.83 52.03
N SER A 8 -10.86 -56.68 51.06
CA SER A 8 -9.85 -56.56 49.99
C SER A 8 -10.39 -55.69 48.89
N SER A 9 -9.86 -54.49 48.79
CA SER A 9 -10.16 -53.57 47.64
C SER A 9 -9.23 -53.88 46.47
N ALA A 10 -9.77 -54.44 45.42
CA ALA A 10 -9.10 -54.58 44.12
C ALA A 10 -9.15 -53.24 43.38
N ILE A 11 -8.01 -52.57 43.26
CA ILE A 11 -7.87 -51.39 42.39
C ILE A 11 -7.61 -51.89 40.98
N ALA A 12 -8.62 -51.73 40.12
CA ALA A 12 -8.45 -51.93 38.67
C ALA A 12 -7.73 -50.71 38.08
N LEU A 13 -6.48 -50.86 37.68
CA LEU A 13 -5.72 -49.87 36.90
C LEU A 13 -6.21 -49.92 35.46
N ALA A 14 -7.12 -49.00 35.10
CA ALA A 14 -7.46 -48.76 33.71
C ALA A 14 -6.32 -47.95 33.07
N SER A 15 -5.45 -48.58 32.31
CA SER A 15 -4.46 -47.94 31.45
C SER A 15 -5.16 -47.23 30.31
N LEU A 16 -5.38 -45.92 30.46
CA LEU A 16 -5.73 -45.02 29.35
C LEU A 16 -4.50 -44.91 28.46
N THR A 17 -4.45 -45.72 27.42
CA THR A 17 -3.59 -45.47 26.27
C THR A 17 -4.16 -44.27 25.51
N ALA A 18 -3.78 -43.06 25.85
CA ALA A 18 -3.94 -41.92 25.02
C ALA A 18 -3.09 -42.14 23.76
N SER A 19 -3.73 -42.57 22.68
CA SER A 19 -3.13 -42.53 21.36
C SER A 19 -2.82 -41.06 21.05
N ALA A 20 -1.56 -40.66 21.25
CA ALA A 20 -1.05 -39.41 20.73
C ALA A 20 -1.16 -39.51 19.21
N GLN A 21 -2.26 -39.04 18.67
CA GLN A 21 -2.43 -38.83 17.23
C GLN A 21 -1.37 -37.80 16.86
N SER A 22 -0.24 -38.19 16.25
CA SER A 22 0.79 -37.31 15.81
C SER A 22 0.10 -36.31 14.83
N SER A 23 -0.01 -35.06 15.28
CA SER A 23 -0.55 -34.01 14.42
C SER A 23 0.33 -33.91 13.18
N VAL A 24 -0.27 -34.13 12.01
CA VAL A 24 0.46 -34.00 10.74
C VAL A 24 1.00 -32.56 10.66
N LYS A 25 2.30 -32.44 10.45
CA LYS A 25 2.97 -31.12 10.36
C LYS A 25 2.52 -30.35 9.14
N ALA A 26 2.46 -29.02 9.27
CA ALA A 26 2.28 -28.12 8.13
C ALA A 26 3.35 -28.34 7.07
N PRO A 27 3.09 -28.03 5.81
CA PRO A 27 4.13 -27.95 4.78
C PRO A 27 5.27 -27.05 5.26
N ALA A 28 6.51 -27.38 4.88
CA ALA A 28 7.63 -26.50 5.15
C ALA A 28 7.44 -25.16 4.41
N PRO A 29 7.69 -24.01 5.06
CA PRO A 29 7.56 -22.72 4.40
C PRO A 29 8.64 -22.55 3.32
N ILE A 30 8.27 -21.86 2.24
CA ILE A 30 9.21 -21.45 1.19
C ILE A 30 9.66 -20.02 1.53
N LEU A 31 10.97 -19.81 1.64
CA LEU A 31 11.54 -18.50 1.94
C LEU A 31 11.67 -17.66 0.66
N PRO A 32 11.62 -16.30 0.79
CA PRO A 32 11.42 -15.51 2.02
C PRO A 32 9.97 -15.46 2.47
N LEU A 33 9.74 -15.27 3.77
CA LEU A 33 8.39 -15.05 4.32
C LEU A 33 8.10 -13.55 4.47
N PRO A 34 6.82 -13.14 4.35
CA PRO A 34 6.41 -11.77 4.66
C PRO A 34 6.46 -11.50 6.17
N GLU A 35 6.68 -10.25 6.51
CA GLU A 35 6.40 -9.73 7.85
C GLU A 35 4.89 -9.53 8.03
N GLN A 36 4.40 -9.49 9.29
CA GLN A 36 2.97 -9.30 9.55
C GLN A 36 2.45 -7.97 8.96
N LYS A 37 3.24 -6.89 9.05
CA LYS A 37 2.87 -5.59 8.46
C LYS A 37 2.65 -5.66 6.94
N GLN A 38 3.42 -6.50 6.23
CA GLN A 38 3.27 -6.70 4.78
C GLN A 38 1.99 -7.50 4.45
N ILE A 39 1.65 -8.49 5.28
CA ILE A 39 0.39 -9.24 5.15
C ILE A 39 -0.81 -8.31 5.39
N ASP A 40 -0.77 -7.51 6.45
CA ASP A 40 -1.85 -6.58 6.82
C ASP A 40 -2.04 -5.49 5.76
N TRP A 41 -0.94 -5.03 5.16
CA TRP A 41 -0.95 -4.10 4.03
C TRP A 41 -1.56 -4.75 2.77
N GLN A 42 -1.11 -5.95 2.38
CA GLN A 42 -1.63 -6.63 1.19
C GLN A 42 -3.12 -6.96 1.31
N ARG A 43 -3.62 -7.25 2.52
CA ARG A 43 -5.05 -7.46 2.81
C ARG A 43 -5.91 -6.20 2.65
N MET A 44 -5.31 -5.03 2.57
CA MET A 44 -6.07 -3.82 2.25
C MET A 44 -6.61 -3.83 0.82
N GLU A 45 -5.93 -4.50 -0.11
CA GLU A 45 -6.25 -4.62 -1.54
C GLU A 45 -6.30 -3.27 -2.25
N THR A 46 -7.14 -2.33 -1.79
CA THR A 46 -7.36 -1.03 -2.42
C THR A 46 -7.25 0.12 -1.42
N TYR A 47 -6.47 1.12 -1.76
CA TYR A 47 -6.36 2.37 -1.01
C TYR A 47 -6.06 3.53 -1.96
N ALA A 48 -6.19 4.74 -1.45
CA ALA A 48 -6.16 5.93 -2.27
C ALA A 48 -4.80 6.63 -2.22
N PHE A 49 -4.47 7.28 -3.32
CA PHE A 49 -3.48 8.34 -3.39
C PHE A 49 -4.20 9.68 -3.53
N ILE A 50 -3.66 10.73 -2.93
CA ILE A 50 -4.10 12.10 -3.16
C ILE A 50 -2.91 12.93 -3.58
N HIS A 51 -2.94 13.40 -4.85
CA HIS A 51 -2.04 14.42 -5.34
C HIS A 51 -2.72 15.77 -5.22
N PHE A 52 -2.12 16.64 -4.42
CA PHE A 52 -2.58 18.00 -4.18
C PHE A 52 -1.40 18.89 -3.80
N GLY A 53 -1.38 20.12 -4.26
CA GLY A 53 -0.28 21.04 -3.97
C GLY A 53 -0.27 22.24 -4.94
N LEU A 54 0.88 22.93 -5.01
CA LEU A 54 1.07 24.04 -5.94
C LEU A 54 0.88 23.63 -7.39
N ASN A 55 1.17 22.38 -7.74
CA ASN A 55 0.99 21.87 -9.10
C ASN A 55 -0.47 21.95 -9.57
N THR A 56 -1.44 21.66 -8.67
CA THR A 56 -2.87 21.82 -8.94
C THR A 56 -3.22 23.26 -9.36
N PHE A 57 -2.64 24.26 -8.70
CA PHE A 57 -2.94 25.67 -8.94
C PHE A 57 -2.18 26.27 -10.11
N ASN A 58 -1.05 25.68 -10.49
CA ASN A 58 -0.20 26.12 -11.57
C ASN A 58 -0.32 25.26 -12.85
N ASP A 59 -1.28 24.32 -12.87
CA ASP A 59 -1.56 23.45 -14.02
C ASP A 59 -0.33 22.66 -14.47
N ARG A 60 0.31 21.95 -13.52
CA ARG A 60 1.57 21.23 -13.76
C ARG A 60 1.52 19.84 -13.12
N GLU A 61 2.14 18.87 -13.79
CA GLU A 61 2.42 17.55 -13.19
C GLU A 61 3.69 17.63 -12.32
N TRP A 62 4.75 18.22 -12.84
CA TRP A 62 6.03 18.39 -12.15
C TRP A 62 6.42 19.85 -12.08
N GLY A 63 6.07 20.53 -10.99
CA GLY A 63 6.50 21.90 -10.73
C GLY A 63 8.02 22.00 -10.60
N TYR A 64 8.58 23.15 -10.95
CA TYR A 64 10.03 23.37 -10.96
C TYR A 64 10.61 23.79 -9.60
N GLY A 65 9.78 24.05 -8.59
CA GLY A 65 10.18 24.56 -7.29
C GLY A 65 10.32 26.07 -7.24
N ASP A 66 9.75 26.76 -8.22
CA ASP A 66 9.78 28.23 -8.38
C ASP A 66 8.40 28.89 -8.31
N SER A 67 7.34 28.11 -8.09
CA SER A 67 5.98 28.65 -8.00
C SER A 67 5.78 29.45 -6.72
N ASP A 68 5.02 30.56 -6.82
CA ASP A 68 4.71 31.39 -5.65
C ASP A 68 3.74 30.65 -4.72
N PRO A 69 4.09 30.40 -3.44
CA PRO A 69 3.18 29.83 -2.45
C PRO A 69 1.83 30.53 -2.32
N ALA A 70 1.78 31.83 -2.65
CA ALA A 70 0.53 32.60 -2.63
C ALA A 70 -0.51 32.08 -3.65
N THR A 71 -0.11 31.32 -4.67
CA THR A 71 -1.03 30.69 -5.62
C THR A 71 -1.80 29.50 -5.01
N PHE A 72 -1.30 28.90 -3.93
CA PHE A 72 -1.99 27.84 -3.21
C PHE A 72 -3.13 28.43 -2.36
N ASN A 73 -4.33 28.49 -2.92
CA ASN A 73 -5.49 29.08 -2.27
C ASN A 73 -6.78 28.29 -2.47
N PRO A 74 -6.89 27.06 -1.92
CA PRO A 74 -8.14 26.34 -1.98
C PRO A 74 -9.24 27.05 -1.18
N THR A 75 -10.38 27.30 -1.82
CA THR A 75 -11.47 28.11 -1.23
C THR A 75 -12.44 27.28 -0.39
N ARG A 76 -12.45 25.94 -0.59
CA ARG A 76 -13.42 25.03 0.02
C ARG A 76 -12.75 23.71 0.52
N LEU A 77 -11.44 23.73 0.76
CA LEU A 77 -10.74 22.51 1.16
C LEU A 77 -11.44 21.80 2.33
N ASP A 78 -11.80 20.55 2.12
CA ASP A 78 -12.49 19.71 3.09
C ASP A 78 -11.95 18.28 3.07
N CYS A 79 -10.98 17.99 3.95
CA CYS A 79 -10.42 16.66 4.11
C CYS A 79 -11.46 15.64 4.63
N GLU A 80 -12.55 16.07 5.25
CA GLU A 80 -13.65 15.16 5.59
C GLU A 80 -14.44 14.73 4.35
N GLN A 81 -14.60 15.61 3.35
CA GLN A 81 -15.19 15.24 2.06
C GLN A 81 -14.31 14.19 1.36
N TRP A 82 -12.98 14.38 1.40
CA TRP A 82 -12.06 13.37 0.86
C TRP A 82 -12.26 12.03 1.56
N ALA A 83 -12.17 12.01 2.89
CA ALA A 83 -12.32 10.78 3.66
C ALA A 83 -13.67 10.08 3.42
N LYS A 84 -14.79 10.82 3.41
CA LYS A 84 -16.13 10.28 3.12
C LYS A 84 -16.22 9.67 1.72
N THR A 85 -15.67 10.36 0.73
CA THR A 85 -15.62 9.86 -0.66
C THR A 85 -14.83 8.55 -0.72
N LEU A 86 -13.65 8.50 -0.12
CA LEU A 86 -12.79 7.33 -0.13
C LEU A 86 -13.41 6.13 0.59
N VAL A 87 -14.05 6.34 1.75
CA VAL A 87 -14.82 5.28 2.44
C VAL A 87 -15.96 4.77 1.56
N ALA A 88 -16.73 5.67 0.93
CA ALA A 88 -17.82 5.28 0.05
C ALA A 88 -17.32 4.53 -1.21
N ALA A 89 -16.11 4.81 -1.66
CA ALA A 89 -15.41 4.10 -2.74
C ALA A 89 -14.71 2.80 -2.28
N GLY A 90 -14.86 2.40 -1.01
CA GLY A 90 -14.31 1.15 -0.46
C GLY A 90 -12.81 1.17 -0.18
N MET A 91 -12.17 2.35 -0.24
CA MET A 91 -10.74 2.48 0.08
C MET A 91 -10.48 2.21 1.55
N LYS A 92 -9.36 1.55 1.87
CA LYS A 92 -8.99 1.18 3.24
C LYS A 92 -8.03 2.16 3.90
N GLY A 93 -7.38 2.99 3.10
CA GLY A 93 -6.43 4.00 3.55
C GLY A 93 -6.22 5.07 2.48
N VAL A 94 -5.41 6.07 2.82
CA VAL A 94 -5.00 7.13 1.89
C VAL A 94 -3.57 7.56 2.14
N ILE A 95 -2.83 7.74 1.06
CA ILE A 95 -1.49 8.31 1.01
C ILE A 95 -1.61 9.74 0.50
N LEU A 96 -1.05 10.72 1.21
CA LEU A 96 -1.03 12.13 0.80
C LEU A 96 0.36 12.49 0.28
N THR A 97 0.44 13.15 -0.88
CA THR A 97 1.68 13.81 -1.33
C THR A 97 1.99 15.00 -0.41
N ALA A 98 2.57 14.73 0.77
CA ALA A 98 2.90 15.78 1.74
C ALA A 98 3.89 16.80 1.16
N LYS A 99 4.84 16.35 0.34
CA LYS A 99 5.73 17.16 -0.50
C LYS A 99 6.02 16.43 -1.81
N HIS A 100 5.68 17.03 -2.94
CA HIS A 100 6.03 16.52 -4.28
C HIS A 100 7.41 17.06 -4.73
N HIS A 101 7.84 16.75 -5.96
CA HIS A 101 9.16 17.13 -6.50
C HIS A 101 9.43 18.63 -6.54
N ASP A 102 8.38 19.46 -6.59
CA ASP A 102 8.49 20.92 -6.53
C ASP A 102 8.99 21.43 -5.17
N GLY A 103 8.95 20.60 -4.12
CA GLY A 103 9.45 20.92 -2.79
C GLY A 103 8.47 21.65 -1.88
N PHE A 104 7.23 21.96 -2.36
CA PHE A 104 6.22 22.62 -1.53
C PHE A 104 5.64 21.67 -0.48
N CYS A 105 5.74 22.08 0.79
CA CYS A 105 5.26 21.29 1.92
C CYS A 105 3.81 21.63 2.28
N LEU A 106 2.94 20.63 2.34
CA LEU A 106 1.54 20.78 2.74
C LEU A 106 1.34 20.89 4.27
N TRP A 107 2.41 21.01 5.02
CA TRP A 107 2.40 21.20 6.47
C TRP A 107 3.39 22.30 6.89
N PRO A 108 3.23 22.91 8.09
CA PRO A 108 4.12 23.92 8.60
C PRO A 108 5.45 23.29 9.07
N PHE A 109 6.40 23.15 8.15
CA PHE A 109 7.73 22.64 8.46
C PHE A 109 8.69 23.79 8.74
N GLU A 110 9.23 23.88 9.97
CA GLU A 110 10.07 25.00 10.41
C GLU A 110 11.38 25.13 9.62
N GLY A 111 11.88 24.04 9.04
CA GLY A 111 13.12 24.04 8.25
C GLY A 111 12.99 24.62 6.84
N ASN A 112 11.81 25.05 6.42
CA ASN A 112 11.55 25.52 5.07
C ASN A 112 10.40 26.52 5.01
N ASP A 113 10.61 27.68 4.41
CA ASP A 113 9.56 28.67 4.13
C ASP A 113 8.69 28.32 2.90
N TYR A 114 9.11 27.36 2.07
CA TYR A 114 8.35 26.91 0.90
C TYR A 114 7.30 25.89 1.33
N ASN A 115 6.29 26.37 2.05
CA ASN A 115 5.24 25.54 2.64
C ASN A 115 3.91 26.30 2.74
N VAL A 116 2.87 25.60 3.16
CA VAL A 116 1.49 26.08 3.27
C VAL A 116 1.32 27.32 4.15
N THR A 117 2.22 27.62 5.08
CA THR A 117 2.14 28.82 5.92
C THR A 117 2.42 30.11 5.14
N ARG A 118 3.04 30.01 3.98
CA ARG A 118 3.28 31.14 3.07
C ARG A 118 2.12 31.36 2.07
N SER A 119 1.11 30.50 2.13
CA SER A 119 -0.10 30.63 1.32
C SER A 119 -1.19 31.44 2.03
N PRO A 120 -2.19 31.98 1.31
CA PRO A 120 -3.34 32.63 1.93
C PRO A 120 -4.30 31.63 2.59
N TYR A 121 -4.15 30.33 2.35
CA TYR A 121 -5.00 29.32 2.93
C TYR A 121 -5.01 29.40 4.46
N LYS A 122 -6.20 29.53 5.06
CA LYS A 122 -6.41 29.75 6.50
C LYS A 122 -5.53 30.86 7.10
N ASN A 123 -5.24 31.91 6.32
CA ASN A 123 -4.35 33.02 6.71
C ASN A 123 -2.96 32.51 7.17
N GLY A 124 -2.37 31.57 6.46
CA GLY A 124 -1.07 30.96 6.77
C GLY A 124 -1.08 29.97 7.96
N LYS A 125 -2.25 29.50 8.39
CA LYS A 125 -2.40 28.53 9.50
C LYS A 125 -2.86 27.16 9.01
N GLY A 126 -2.81 26.89 7.72
CA GLY A 126 -3.19 25.59 7.16
C GLY A 126 -2.18 24.50 7.51
N ASN A 127 -2.68 23.27 7.66
CA ASN A 127 -1.89 22.05 7.81
C ASN A 127 -2.68 20.90 7.24
N ILE A 128 -2.52 20.67 5.92
CA ILE A 128 -3.32 19.67 5.20
C ILE A 128 -3.00 18.26 5.67
N VAL A 129 -1.74 17.99 6.04
CA VAL A 129 -1.32 16.71 6.59
C VAL A 129 -2.10 16.40 7.89
N ARG A 130 -2.22 17.38 8.81
CA ARG A 130 -3.00 17.26 10.04
C ARG A 130 -4.47 17.09 9.74
N GLU A 131 -5.01 17.93 8.86
CA GLU A 131 -6.44 17.94 8.52
C GLU A 131 -6.88 16.60 7.92
N LEU A 132 -6.05 16.00 7.05
CA LEU A 132 -6.34 14.68 6.49
C LEU A 132 -6.12 13.55 7.51
N SER A 133 -5.06 13.58 8.30
CA SER A 133 -4.82 12.58 9.35
C SER A 133 -5.99 12.52 10.35
N ASP A 134 -6.50 13.69 10.79
CA ASP A 134 -7.64 13.77 11.70
C ASP A 134 -8.94 13.25 11.02
N ALA A 135 -9.15 13.57 9.74
CA ALA A 135 -10.28 13.05 8.98
C ALA A 135 -10.19 11.52 8.82
N CYS A 136 -9.01 10.98 8.52
CA CYS A 136 -8.80 9.53 8.44
C CYS A 136 -9.15 8.83 9.75
N LYS A 137 -8.67 9.36 10.87
CA LYS A 137 -9.01 8.83 12.20
C LYS A 137 -10.51 8.86 12.48
N LYS A 138 -11.18 9.95 12.09
CA LYS A 138 -12.64 10.11 12.27
C LYS A 138 -13.46 9.13 11.47
N TYR A 139 -13.05 8.83 10.23
CA TYR A 139 -13.80 8.00 9.29
C TYR A 139 -13.26 6.55 9.16
N GLY A 140 -12.29 6.16 9.98
CA GLY A 140 -11.77 4.80 10.02
C GLY A 140 -10.88 4.41 8.83
N LEU A 141 -10.27 5.40 8.16
CA LEU A 141 -9.24 5.17 7.14
C LEU A 141 -7.86 5.08 7.79
N LYS A 142 -6.98 4.26 7.23
CA LYS A 142 -5.55 4.32 7.54
C LYS A 142 -4.93 5.53 6.83
N PHE A 143 -4.00 6.20 7.50
CA PHE A 143 -3.30 7.36 6.98
C PHE A 143 -1.86 7.01 6.58
N ALA A 144 -1.36 7.61 5.50
CA ALA A 144 0.01 7.44 5.02
C ALA A 144 0.52 8.71 4.33
N VAL A 145 1.84 8.78 4.14
CA VAL A 145 2.50 9.92 3.55
C VAL A 145 3.42 9.54 2.39
N TYR A 146 3.38 10.33 1.35
CA TYR A 146 4.39 10.39 0.31
C TYR A 146 5.30 11.60 0.61
N LEU A 147 6.59 11.37 0.61
CA LEU A 147 7.61 12.41 0.73
C LEU A 147 8.61 12.25 -0.42
N SER A 148 8.53 13.13 -1.42
CA SER A 148 9.48 13.12 -2.52
C SER A 148 10.92 13.28 -2.00
N PRO A 149 11.82 12.33 -2.29
CA PRO A 149 13.23 12.51 -2.00
C PRO A 149 13.88 13.59 -2.88
N TRP A 150 13.37 13.74 -4.12
CA TRP A 150 13.79 14.82 -5.02
C TRP A 150 13.14 16.14 -4.62
N ASP A 151 13.92 17.21 -4.56
CA ASP A 151 13.44 18.54 -4.19
C ASP A 151 14.01 19.59 -5.15
N ARG A 152 13.18 20.06 -6.05
CA ARG A 152 13.55 21.02 -7.10
C ARG A 152 13.63 22.46 -6.61
N SER A 153 13.15 22.74 -5.40
CA SER A 153 13.23 24.08 -4.80
C SER A 153 14.59 24.35 -4.13
N ARG A 154 15.26 23.29 -3.65
CA ARG A 154 16.40 23.39 -2.75
C ARG A 154 17.73 23.64 -3.46
N ALA A 155 18.44 24.70 -3.02
CA ALA A 155 19.77 25.02 -3.54
C ALA A 155 20.84 23.96 -3.20
N ASP A 156 20.66 23.23 -2.10
CA ASP A 156 21.58 22.19 -1.62
C ASP A 156 21.22 20.78 -2.10
N TYR A 157 20.14 20.60 -2.89
CA TYR A 157 19.82 19.29 -3.47
C TYR A 157 21.00 18.72 -4.28
N ALA A 158 21.19 17.42 -4.26
CA ALA A 158 22.31 16.68 -4.85
C ALA A 158 23.67 16.93 -4.15
N THR A 159 23.66 17.53 -2.95
CA THR A 159 24.82 17.61 -2.07
C THR A 159 24.55 16.91 -0.74
N PRO A 160 25.58 16.53 0.04
CA PRO A 160 25.37 15.97 1.38
C PRO A 160 24.60 16.90 2.34
N GLY A 161 24.61 18.21 2.09
CA GLY A 161 23.93 19.22 2.91
C GLY A 161 22.40 19.11 2.89
N TYR A 162 21.82 18.53 1.84
CA TYR A 162 20.39 18.32 1.72
C TYR A 162 19.84 17.22 2.66
N LEU A 163 20.64 16.21 2.94
CA LEU A 163 20.17 15.01 3.65
C LEU A 163 19.61 15.29 5.06
N PRO A 164 20.25 16.11 5.91
CA PRO A 164 19.70 16.46 7.22
C PRO A 164 18.31 17.11 7.13
N TYR A 165 18.09 17.95 6.11
CA TYR A 165 16.79 18.56 5.85
C TYR A 165 15.73 17.52 5.48
N PHE A 166 16.05 16.61 4.56
CA PHE A 166 15.15 15.54 4.15
C PHE A 166 14.80 14.59 5.32
N TYR A 167 15.79 14.22 6.14
CA TYR A 167 15.57 13.39 7.32
C TYR A 167 14.72 14.09 8.39
N ALA A 168 14.91 15.40 8.57
CA ALA A 168 14.09 16.18 9.50
C ALA A 168 12.63 16.26 9.05
N GLN A 169 12.35 16.41 7.74
CA GLN A 169 11.00 16.34 7.18
C GLN A 169 10.34 14.99 7.44
N LEU A 170 11.08 13.91 7.16
CA LEU A 170 10.59 12.56 7.39
C LEU A 170 10.29 12.31 8.87
N HIS A 171 11.21 12.67 9.76
CA HIS A 171 11.04 12.55 11.20
C HIS A 171 9.81 13.31 11.69
N ASP A 172 9.60 14.54 11.23
CA ASP A 172 8.45 15.36 11.61
C ASP A 172 7.13 14.70 11.18
N LEU A 173 7.04 14.21 9.94
CA LEU A 173 5.87 13.50 9.42
C LEU A 173 5.57 12.20 10.18
N LEU A 174 6.59 11.47 10.61
CA LEU A 174 6.43 10.20 11.31
C LEU A 174 6.08 10.36 12.79
N THR A 175 6.40 11.50 13.42
CA THR A 175 6.20 11.69 14.86
C THR A 175 4.93 12.48 15.21
N ASN A 176 4.49 13.38 14.33
CA ASN A 176 3.47 14.36 14.71
C ASN A 176 2.07 14.08 14.17
N TYR A 177 1.86 13.12 13.27
CA TYR A 177 0.60 12.94 12.54
C TYR A 177 -0.11 11.62 12.81
N GLY A 178 0.30 10.89 13.86
CA GLY A 178 -0.30 9.61 14.27
C GLY A 178 0.31 8.42 13.55
N ASP A 179 -0.41 7.29 13.59
CA ASP A 179 0.07 6.05 12.97
C ASP A 179 0.04 6.14 11.45
N VAL A 180 1.12 5.72 10.82
CA VAL A 180 1.31 5.71 9.37
C VAL A 180 1.37 4.24 8.90
N PHE A 181 0.50 3.85 7.95
CA PHE A 181 0.54 2.48 7.45
C PHE A 181 1.57 2.25 6.36
N GLU A 182 1.95 3.32 5.65
CA GLU A 182 2.90 3.28 4.54
C GLU A 182 3.66 4.59 4.41
N VAL A 183 4.93 4.52 4.04
CA VAL A 183 5.73 5.68 3.63
C VAL A 183 6.19 5.47 2.20
N TRP A 184 5.83 6.41 1.35
CA TRP A 184 6.01 6.32 -0.09
C TRP A 184 7.16 7.21 -0.58
N PHE A 185 8.20 6.60 -1.12
CA PHE A 185 9.36 7.28 -1.70
C PHE A 185 9.38 7.10 -3.21
N ASP A 186 9.25 8.22 -3.91
CA ASP A 186 9.30 8.24 -5.37
C ASP A 186 10.69 7.89 -5.91
N GLY A 187 10.74 7.09 -6.98
CA GLY A 187 11.96 6.74 -7.68
C GLY A 187 12.56 7.87 -8.51
N ALA A 188 11.79 8.91 -8.84
CA ALA A 188 12.29 10.10 -9.53
C ALA A 188 13.26 10.87 -8.63
N ASN A 189 14.45 11.19 -9.16
CA ASN A 189 15.55 11.64 -8.30
C ASN A 189 16.54 12.63 -8.95
N GLY A 190 16.17 13.22 -10.08
CA GLY A 190 17.03 14.20 -10.73
C GLY A 190 16.48 14.70 -12.06
N GLY A 191 16.98 15.83 -12.50
CA GLY A 191 16.57 16.55 -13.68
C GLY A 191 16.62 18.05 -13.48
N ASP A 192 15.92 18.78 -14.34
CA ASP A 192 15.84 20.23 -14.30
C ASP A 192 15.07 20.72 -13.08
N GLY A 193 15.45 21.86 -12.53
CA GLY A 193 14.80 22.45 -11.38
C GLY A 193 15.23 23.90 -11.13
N TYR A 194 14.51 24.58 -10.25
CA TYR A 194 14.83 25.93 -9.80
C TYR A 194 16.10 25.96 -8.95
N TYR A 195 16.24 25.01 -8.04
CA TYR A 195 17.39 24.80 -7.16
C TYR A 195 17.90 26.08 -6.51
N GLY A 196 16.99 26.83 -5.87
CA GLY A 196 17.31 28.09 -5.18
C GLY A 196 17.73 29.22 -6.11
N GLY A 197 17.34 29.17 -7.39
CA GLY A 197 17.68 30.16 -8.41
C GLY A 197 18.79 29.75 -9.39
N ALA A 198 19.44 28.60 -9.16
CA ALA A 198 20.48 28.10 -10.07
C ALA A 198 19.92 27.75 -11.45
N LYS A 199 18.65 27.24 -11.52
CA LYS A 199 17.97 26.84 -12.76
C LYS A 199 18.81 25.90 -13.62
N ASP A 200 19.29 24.86 -12.99
CA ASP A 200 20.16 23.85 -13.61
C ASP A 200 19.52 22.46 -13.64
N SER A 201 20.26 21.47 -14.11
CA SER A 201 19.89 20.06 -14.07
C SER A 201 20.81 19.30 -13.15
N ARG A 202 20.26 18.53 -12.20
CA ARG A 202 21.03 17.80 -11.20
C ARG A 202 20.81 16.32 -11.28
N THR A 203 21.87 15.56 -11.01
CA THR A 203 21.86 14.10 -10.93
C THR A 203 22.54 13.65 -9.65
N ILE A 204 22.17 12.45 -9.17
CA ILE A 204 22.72 11.86 -7.94
C ILE A 204 23.17 10.42 -8.19
N ASP A 205 23.96 9.89 -7.27
CA ASP A 205 24.12 8.44 -7.16
C ASP A 205 22.83 7.83 -6.61
N ARG A 206 22.02 7.28 -7.50
CA ARG A 206 20.66 6.78 -7.20
C ARG A 206 20.63 5.72 -6.10
N LYS A 207 21.71 4.95 -5.95
CA LYS A 207 21.79 3.87 -4.94
C LYS A 207 22.16 4.38 -3.55
N ASN A 208 23.05 5.36 -3.47
CA ASN A 208 23.73 5.64 -2.21
C ASN A 208 23.43 7.04 -1.67
N TYR A 209 23.04 8.00 -2.52
CA TYR A 209 22.91 9.40 -2.12
C TYR A 209 22.01 9.60 -0.90
N TYR A 210 20.80 9.04 -0.90
CA TYR A 210 19.84 9.25 0.18
C TYR A 210 20.15 8.45 1.45
N ASN A 211 21.12 7.51 1.42
CA ASN A 211 21.42 6.60 2.53
C ASN A 211 20.16 5.90 3.07
N TYR A 212 19.44 5.19 2.20
CA TYR A 212 18.21 4.48 2.55
C TYR A 212 18.32 3.57 3.78
N PRO A 213 19.45 2.89 4.08
CA PRO A 213 19.60 2.17 5.34
C PRO A 213 19.35 3.01 6.59
N HIS A 214 19.78 4.29 6.60
CA HIS A 214 19.51 5.22 7.69
C HIS A 214 18.01 5.58 7.77
N ILE A 215 17.37 5.81 6.62
CA ILE A 215 15.94 6.11 6.51
C ILE A 215 15.12 4.93 7.05
N PHE A 216 15.44 3.70 6.65
CA PHE A 216 14.73 2.49 7.10
C PHE A 216 14.88 2.25 8.60
N ALA A 217 16.08 2.47 9.15
CA ALA A 217 16.30 2.38 10.60
C ALA A 217 15.48 3.42 11.39
N MET A 218 15.34 4.65 10.85
CA MET A 218 14.47 5.68 11.43
C MET A 218 13.00 5.25 11.40
N LEU A 219 12.52 4.75 10.26
CA LEU A 219 11.16 4.25 10.08
C LEU A 219 10.83 3.11 11.04
N ASP A 220 11.69 2.10 11.12
CA ASP A 220 11.50 0.95 12.02
C ASP A 220 11.48 1.38 13.50
N SER A 221 12.21 2.44 13.86
CA SER A 221 12.21 2.98 15.22
C SER A 221 10.94 3.77 15.58
N ILE A 222 10.40 4.55 14.65
CA ILE A 222 9.30 5.49 14.91
C ILE A 222 7.94 4.87 14.53
N GLN A 223 7.88 4.18 13.40
CA GLN A 223 6.67 3.58 12.81
C GLN A 223 6.92 2.11 12.43
N PRO A 224 7.15 1.19 13.40
CA PRO A 224 7.56 -0.18 13.12
C PRO A 224 6.55 -0.99 12.29
N ASN A 225 5.29 -0.56 12.29
CA ASN A 225 4.21 -1.20 11.54
C ASN A 225 4.00 -0.59 10.14
N ALA A 226 4.72 0.46 9.78
CA ALA A 226 4.63 1.04 8.45
C ALA A 226 5.32 0.17 7.40
N VAL A 227 4.68 0.02 6.25
CA VAL A 227 5.31 -0.53 5.05
C VAL A 227 6.07 0.58 4.33
N VAL A 228 7.20 0.25 3.74
CA VAL A 228 8.01 1.21 2.98
C VAL A 228 7.89 0.88 1.50
N PHE A 229 7.33 1.82 0.75
CA PHE A 229 7.31 1.75 -0.70
C PHE A 229 8.58 2.35 -1.31
N GLY A 230 9.06 1.71 -2.33
CA GLY A 230 10.12 2.19 -3.23
C GLY A 230 10.22 1.25 -4.42
N ASP A 231 10.99 1.60 -5.45
CA ASP A 231 11.13 0.74 -6.64
C ASP A 231 11.54 -0.69 -6.28
N GLY A 232 12.44 -0.85 -5.31
CA GLY A 232 12.92 -2.14 -4.82
C GLY A 232 12.54 -2.48 -3.37
N GLY A 233 11.56 -1.82 -2.80
CA GLY A 233 11.13 -2.06 -1.42
C GLY A 233 11.86 -1.20 -0.39
N PRO A 234 11.98 -1.65 0.88
CA PRO A 234 11.93 -3.06 1.31
C PRO A 234 10.55 -3.63 1.63
N GLY A 235 9.54 -2.80 1.87
CA GLY A 235 8.22 -3.25 2.29
C GLY A 235 7.36 -3.75 1.13
N CYS A 236 7.16 -2.91 0.14
CA CYS A 236 6.51 -3.21 -1.13
C CYS A 236 7.28 -2.54 -2.27
N ARG A 237 7.03 -2.97 -3.50
CA ARG A 237 7.72 -2.44 -4.69
C ARG A 237 6.75 -1.77 -5.64
N TRP A 238 7.25 -0.79 -6.37
CA TRP A 238 6.57 -0.32 -7.57
C TRP A 238 6.38 -1.46 -8.58
N VAL A 239 5.23 -1.53 -9.22
CA VAL A 239 4.93 -2.54 -10.25
C VAL A 239 5.66 -2.28 -11.57
N GLY A 240 6.35 -1.15 -11.72
CA GLY A 240 7.12 -0.81 -12.92
C GLY A 240 6.30 -0.17 -14.03
N ASN A 241 5.09 0.27 -13.76
CA ASN A 241 4.27 1.07 -14.66
C ASN A 241 3.22 1.86 -13.87
N GLU A 242 2.76 2.98 -14.43
CA GLU A 242 1.68 3.82 -13.89
C GLU A 242 0.32 3.53 -14.56
N LYS A 243 0.17 2.32 -15.08
CA LYS A 243 -1.05 1.89 -15.77
C LYS A 243 -1.98 1.06 -14.90
N GLY A 244 -1.57 0.77 -13.66
CA GLY A 244 -2.37 0.10 -12.65
C GLY A 244 -2.52 -1.41 -12.84
N PHE A 245 -1.53 -2.11 -13.41
CA PHE A 245 -1.61 -3.55 -13.56
C PHE A 245 -0.26 -4.26 -13.31
N ALA A 246 -0.34 -5.46 -12.78
CA ALA A 246 0.76 -6.40 -12.65
C ALA A 246 0.73 -7.45 -13.77
N GLY A 247 1.84 -8.17 -13.96
CA GLY A 247 1.89 -9.32 -14.86
C GLY A 247 0.98 -10.45 -14.42
N GLU A 248 0.52 -11.31 -15.35
CA GLU A 248 -0.31 -12.47 -15.02
C GLU A 248 0.39 -13.42 -14.05
N THR A 249 1.72 -13.56 -14.17
CA THR A 249 2.59 -14.19 -13.18
C THR A 249 3.33 -13.10 -12.45
N ASN A 250 3.00 -12.88 -11.18
CA ASN A 250 3.59 -11.83 -10.36
C ASN A 250 4.07 -12.43 -9.03
N TRP A 251 5.40 -12.58 -8.90
CA TRP A 251 6.03 -13.03 -7.67
C TRP A 251 6.11 -11.89 -6.66
N ALA A 252 5.77 -12.18 -5.41
CA ALA A 252 6.00 -11.25 -4.31
C ALA A 252 7.46 -11.19 -3.87
N PHE A 253 8.39 -11.65 -4.70
CA PHE A 253 9.82 -11.73 -4.39
C PHE A 253 10.64 -10.83 -5.31
N LEU A 254 11.69 -10.23 -4.74
CA LEU A 254 12.78 -9.57 -5.47
C LEU A 254 14.13 -10.12 -5.03
N ARG A 255 15.11 -10.10 -5.92
CA ARG A 255 16.52 -10.28 -5.56
C ARG A 255 16.99 -9.06 -4.80
N LYS A 256 17.34 -9.23 -3.53
CA LYS A 256 17.78 -8.18 -2.64
C LYS A 256 18.95 -7.38 -3.23
N ASN A 257 18.90 -6.06 -3.08
CA ASN A 257 19.93 -5.12 -3.55
C ASN A 257 20.15 -5.05 -5.08
N THR A 258 19.31 -5.67 -5.89
CA THR A 258 19.40 -5.52 -7.36
C THR A 258 18.57 -4.35 -7.86
N VAL A 259 17.43 -4.08 -7.23
CA VAL A 259 16.54 -2.96 -7.57
C VAL A 259 16.77 -1.79 -6.60
N TYR A 260 16.73 -0.59 -7.12
CA TYR A 260 16.99 0.65 -6.37
C TYR A 260 16.19 1.81 -6.98
N PRO A 261 15.96 2.92 -6.28
CA PRO A 261 15.19 4.05 -6.77
C PRO A 261 15.69 4.57 -8.12
N GLY A 262 14.80 4.70 -9.09
CA GLY A 262 15.14 5.03 -10.47
C GLY A 262 15.79 3.87 -11.25
N TYR A 263 15.47 2.62 -10.89
CA TYR A 263 15.97 1.42 -11.56
C TYR A 263 15.63 1.40 -13.06
N PRO A 264 16.62 1.25 -13.96
CA PRO A 264 16.38 1.43 -15.40
C PRO A 264 15.60 0.30 -16.06
N ASN A 265 15.64 -0.93 -15.51
CA ASN A 265 14.92 -2.07 -16.07
C ASN A 265 13.58 -2.31 -15.35
N TYR A 266 12.86 -1.22 -15.04
CA TYR A 266 11.60 -1.28 -14.32
C TYR A 266 10.50 -2.16 -14.94
N PRO A 267 10.44 -2.48 -16.26
CA PRO A 267 9.42 -3.38 -16.78
C PRO A 267 9.43 -4.78 -16.16
N GLU A 268 10.58 -5.26 -15.64
CA GLU A 268 10.66 -6.57 -14.98
C GLU A 268 9.92 -6.60 -13.63
N LEU A 269 9.72 -5.42 -13.01
CA LEU A 269 9.04 -5.32 -11.71
C LEU A 269 7.57 -5.76 -11.78
N GLN A 270 6.95 -5.80 -12.98
CA GLN A 270 5.61 -6.34 -13.17
C GLN A 270 5.51 -7.82 -12.80
N TYR A 271 6.61 -8.55 -12.90
CA TYR A 271 6.66 -10.00 -12.71
C TYR A 271 7.31 -10.39 -11.38
N GLY A 272 8.14 -9.52 -10.79
CA GLY A 272 9.02 -9.89 -9.69
C GLY A 272 10.03 -10.97 -10.09
N HIS A 273 10.67 -11.59 -9.10
CA HIS A 273 11.72 -12.59 -9.35
C HIS A 273 11.35 -13.94 -8.71
N ALA A 274 11.18 -14.99 -9.48
CA ALA A 274 10.87 -16.33 -8.99
C ALA A 274 11.91 -16.87 -8.00
N ASP A 275 13.16 -16.45 -8.15
CA ASP A 275 14.32 -16.78 -7.32
C ASP A 275 14.70 -15.67 -6.33
N GLY A 276 13.78 -14.73 -6.07
CA GLY A 276 14.03 -13.63 -5.14
C GLY A 276 14.19 -14.10 -3.69
N ASP A 277 15.02 -13.38 -2.96
CA ASP A 277 15.39 -13.64 -1.56
C ASP A 277 14.87 -12.60 -0.57
N GLN A 278 14.02 -11.68 -1.04
CA GLN A 278 13.32 -10.68 -0.26
C GLN A 278 11.83 -10.67 -0.63
N TRP A 279 10.93 -10.72 0.40
CA TRP A 279 9.50 -10.52 0.17
C TRP A 279 9.23 -9.05 -0.10
N THR A 280 8.72 -8.72 -1.28
CA THR A 280 8.47 -7.35 -1.72
C THR A 280 7.33 -7.39 -2.74
N ALA A 281 6.09 -7.52 -2.24
CA ALA A 281 4.90 -7.60 -3.08
C ALA A 281 4.71 -6.31 -3.90
N ALA A 282 4.09 -6.42 -5.06
CA ALA A 282 3.89 -5.29 -5.95
C ALA A 282 2.73 -4.39 -5.49
N GLU A 283 2.91 -3.08 -5.68
CA GLU A 283 1.87 -2.08 -5.64
C GLU A 283 1.65 -1.53 -7.05
N CYS A 284 0.38 -1.48 -7.48
CA CYS A 284 -0.03 -0.92 -8.75
C CYS A 284 -0.62 0.46 -8.52
N ASP A 285 0.15 1.49 -8.83
CA ASP A 285 -0.27 2.88 -8.78
C ASP A 285 -0.87 3.33 -10.12
N VAL A 286 -1.97 4.06 -10.06
CA VAL A 286 -2.63 4.60 -11.24
C VAL A 286 -3.55 5.76 -10.86
N SER A 287 -3.62 6.79 -11.69
CA SER A 287 -4.57 7.87 -11.48
C SER A 287 -5.95 7.55 -12.09
N ILE A 288 -7.01 7.99 -11.41
CA ILE A 288 -8.38 7.94 -11.95
C ILE A 288 -8.54 8.82 -13.19
N ARG A 289 -7.68 9.83 -13.33
CA ARG A 289 -7.57 10.76 -14.47
C ARG A 289 -6.33 10.46 -15.31
N PRO A 290 -6.12 11.10 -16.48
CA PRO A 290 -4.86 11.01 -17.20
C PRO A 290 -3.66 11.53 -16.41
N GLY A 291 -3.79 12.70 -15.77
CA GLY A 291 -2.75 13.29 -14.91
C GLY A 291 -2.80 12.82 -13.47
N TRP A 292 -1.69 13.05 -12.72
CA TRP A 292 -1.61 12.84 -11.30
C TRP A 292 -2.20 13.99 -10.50
N PHE A 293 -1.96 15.23 -10.94
CA PHE A 293 -2.61 16.41 -10.41
C PHE A 293 -3.91 16.72 -11.17
N TYR A 294 -4.74 17.59 -10.62
CA TYR A 294 -6.01 17.97 -11.23
C TYR A 294 -5.79 18.96 -12.37
N HIS A 295 -6.35 18.66 -13.53
CA HIS A 295 -6.44 19.51 -14.71
C HIS A 295 -7.90 19.58 -15.15
N PRO A 296 -8.51 20.79 -15.26
CA PRO A 296 -9.93 20.93 -15.63
C PRO A 296 -10.29 20.31 -16.99
N GLU A 297 -9.36 20.33 -17.94
CA GLU A 297 -9.55 19.75 -19.27
C GLU A 297 -9.60 18.21 -19.29
N GLU A 298 -9.42 17.58 -18.13
CA GLU A 298 -9.51 16.12 -17.96
C GLU A 298 -10.85 15.64 -17.39
N ASP A 299 -11.81 16.53 -17.13
CA ASP A 299 -13.09 16.17 -16.50
C ASP A 299 -13.91 15.17 -17.33
N ASP A 300 -13.75 15.16 -18.65
CA ASP A 300 -14.39 14.21 -19.56
C ASP A 300 -13.60 12.91 -19.78
N ARG A 301 -12.41 12.77 -19.16
CA ARG A 301 -11.48 11.64 -19.32
C ARG A 301 -11.28 10.82 -18.05
N VAL A 302 -12.14 11.01 -17.07
CA VAL A 302 -12.14 10.21 -15.82
C VAL A 302 -12.46 8.77 -16.15
N LYS A 303 -11.67 7.81 -15.64
CA LYS A 303 -11.89 6.38 -15.85
C LYS A 303 -13.28 5.95 -15.38
N SER A 304 -13.98 5.18 -16.21
CA SER A 304 -15.30 4.64 -15.89
C SER A 304 -15.22 3.58 -14.79
N PRO A 305 -16.35 3.26 -14.12
CA PRO A 305 -16.41 2.16 -13.15
C PRO A 305 -15.92 0.83 -13.72
N GLU A 306 -16.19 0.54 -15.00
CA GLU A 306 -15.77 -0.70 -15.67
C GLU A 306 -14.26 -0.71 -15.93
N GLN A 307 -13.68 0.43 -16.30
CA GLN A 307 -12.22 0.56 -16.45
C GLN A 307 -11.51 0.39 -15.10
N LEU A 308 -12.07 0.93 -14.01
CA LEU A 308 -11.54 0.75 -12.66
C LEU A 308 -11.68 -0.71 -12.19
N ALA A 309 -12.76 -1.41 -12.56
CA ALA A 309 -12.92 -2.83 -12.27
C ALA A 309 -11.90 -3.69 -13.04
N ASP A 310 -11.60 -3.38 -14.30
CA ASP A 310 -10.50 -4.04 -15.04
C ASP A 310 -9.15 -3.85 -14.34
N LEU A 311 -8.86 -2.65 -13.85
CA LEU A 311 -7.65 -2.36 -13.06
C LEU A 311 -7.61 -3.19 -11.76
N TYR A 312 -8.73 -3.32 -11.04
CA TYR A 312 -8.81 -4.15 -9.84
C TYR A 312 -8.46 -5.61 -10.13
N TYR A 313 -9.03 -6.20 -11.18
CA TYR A 313 -8.73 -7.58 -11.55
C TYR A 313 -7.30 -7.78 -12.05
N ARG A 314 -6.71 -6.76 -12.67
CA ARG A 314 -5.33 -6.83 -13.19
C ARG A 314 -4.26 -6.40 -12.17
N SER A 315 -4.65 -5.86 -11.04
CA SER A 315 -3.76 -5.55 -9.91
C SER A 315 -3.97 -6.53 -8.76
N VAL A 316 -5.09 -6.41 -8.04
CA VAL A 316 -5.43 -7.29 -6.91
C VAL A 316 -5.59 -8.73 -7.36
N GLY A 317 -6.25 -8.97 -8.49
CA GLY A 317 -6.37 -10.29 -9.10
C GLY A 317 -5.04 -10.89 -9.59
N HIS A 318 -3.99 -10.08 -9.73
CA HIS A 318 -2.64 -10.50 -10.11
C HIS A 318 -1.64 -10.38 -8.95
N ASN A 319 -2.08 -10.62 -7.71
CA ASN A 319 -1.22 -10.65 -6.51
C ASN A 319 -0.49 -9.33 -6.23
N ALA A 320 -1.15 -8.20 -6.44
CA ALA A 320 -0.67 -6.87 -6.11
C ALA A 320 -1.73 -6.11 -5.30
N THR A 321 -1.41 -4.92 -4.81
CA THR A 321 -2.41 -3.97 -4.33
C THR A 321 -2.74 -2.94 -5.41
N LEU A 322 -3.87 -2.24 -5.27
CA LEU A 322 -4.26 -1.14 -6.13
C LEU A 322 -4.21 0.17 -5.33
N LEU A 323 -3.28 1.05 -5.70
CA LEU A 323 -3.19 2.42 -5.23
C LEU A 323 -3.82 3.34 -6.28
N LEU A 324 -5.07 3.77 -6.04
CA LEU A 324 -5.82 4.62 -6.95
C LEU A 324 -5.69 6.09 -6.56
N ASN A 325 -5.15 6.91 -7.46
CA ASN A 325 -5.00 8.34 -7.22
C ASN A 325 -6.28 9.12 -7.53
N PHE A 326 -6.60 10.04 -6.63
CA PHE A 326 -7.67 11.03 -6.73
C PHE A 326 -7.06 12.42 -6.74
N PRO A 327 -6.90 13.05 -7.91
CA PRO A 327 -6.48 14.45 -7.98
C PRO A 327 -7.52 15.34 -7.31
N VAL A 328 -7.09 16.20 -6.40
CA VAL A 328 -7.98 17.17 -5.74
C VAL A 328 -8.03 18.46 -6.55
N ASP A 329 -9.24 18.99 -6.77
CA ASP A 329 -9.45 20.17 -7.57
C ASP A 329 -8.96 21.47 -6.90
N ARG A 330 -9.04 22.60 -7.64
CA ARG A 330 -8.57 23.90 -7.12
C ARG A 330 -9.44 24.46 -5.99
N GLU A 331 -10.67 23.97 -5.81
CA GLU A 331 -11.47 24.30 -4.64
C GLU A 331 -11.01 23.56 -3.39
N GLY A 332 -10.28 22.45 -3.54
CA GLY A 332 -9.81 21.58 -2.47
C GLY A 332 -10.73 20.40 -2.20
N LEU A 333 -11.45 19.92 -3.22
CA LEU A 333 -12.40 18.80 -3.14
C LEU A 333 -12.02 17.69 -4.12
N ILE A 334 -12.33 16.44 -3.78
CA ILE A 334 -12.39 15.37 -4.78
C ILE A 334 -13.56 15.66 -5.69
N HIS A 335 -13.28 15.74 -6.98
CA HIS A 335 -14.26 16.16 -7.99
C HIS A 335 -15.47 15.21 -8.02
N PRO A 336 -16.70 15.70 -8.23
CA PRO A 336 -17.91 14.88 -8.21
C PRO A 336 -17.91 13.69 -9.18
N ILE A 337 -17.32 13.83 -10.36
CA ILE A 337 -17.22 12.75 -11.35
C ILE A 337 -16.30 11.65 -10.83
N ASP A 338 -15.14 11.98 -10.26
CA ASP A 338 -14.19 11.03 -9.68
C ASP A 338 -14.83 10.26 -8.53
N SER A 339 -15.51 10.99 -7.63
CA SER A 339 -16.28 10.42 -6.53
C SER A 339 -17.35 9.44 -7.02
N ALA A 340 -18.16 9.83 -8.01
CA ALA A 340 -19.24 9.01 -8.55
C ALA A 340 -18.69 7.72 -9.20
N ASN A 341 -17.65 7.84 -10.02
CA ASN A 341 -17.05 6.71 -10.72
C ASN A 341 -16.39 5.72 -9.75
N ALA A 342 -15.65 6.21 -8.76
CA ALA A 342 -15.03 5.36 -7.75
C ALA A 342 -16.07 4.64 -6.87
N VAL A 343 -17.12 5.32 -6.44
CA VAL A 343 -18.22 4.69 -5.68
C VAL A 343 -18.94 3.65 -6.51
N ASN A 344 -19.21 3.92 -7.79
CA ASN A 344 -19.86 2.95 -8.68
C ASN A 344 -18.94 1.77 -9.02
N PHE A 345 -17.64 1.98 -9.15
CA PHE A 345 -16.63 0.92 -9.24
C PHE A 345 -16.71 0.00 -8.01
N HIS A 346 -16.70 0.55 -6.80
CA HIS A 346 -16.80 -0.26 -5.58
C HIS A 346 -18.09 -1.09 -5.56
N LYS A 347 -19.23 -0.49 -5.91
CA LYS A 347 -20.52 -1.21 -6.02
C LYS A 347 -20.48 -2.30 -7.08
N LEU A 348 -19.79 -2.09 -8.20
CA LEU A 348 -19.62 -3.07 -9.27
C LEU A 348 -18.87 -4.30 -8.74
N ILE A 349 -17.70 -4.10 -8.11
CA ILE A 349 -16.91 -5.19 -7.51
C ILE A 349 -17.72 -5.92 -6.44
N GLN A 350 -18.40 -5.20 -5.54
CA GLN A 350 -19.26 -5.82 -4.53
C GLN A 350 -20.33 -6.70 -5.16
N ARG A 351 -20.99 -6.25 -6.22
CA ARG A 351 -22.02 -7.01 -6.94
C ARG A 351 -21.44 -8.26 -7.60
N GLU A 352 -20.29 -8.15 -8.25
CA GLU A 352 -19.65 -9.26 -8.95
C GLU A 352 -19.13 -10.34 -8.01
N LEU A 353 -18.59 -9.93 -6.85
CA LEU A 353 -18.00 -10.85 -5.87
C LEU A 353 -18.93 -11.22 -4.71
N GLN A 354 -20.20 -10.76 -4.68
CA GLN A 354 -21.11 -10.99 -3.56
C GLN A 354 -21.45 -12.49 -3.33
N HIS A 355 -21.37 -13.32 -4.36
CA HIS A 355 -21.70 -14.74 -4.31
C HIS A 355 -20.48 -15.61 -4.53
N ASN A 356 -19.94 -16.15 -3.45
CA ASN A 356 -18.94 -17.21 -3.55
C ASN A 356 -19.63 -18.51 -3.93
N LEU A 357 -19.54 -18.91 -5.20
CA LEU A 357 -20.23 -20.10 -5.75
C LEU A 357 -19.80 -21.41 -5.08
N VAL A 358 -18.63 -21.46 -4.45
CA VAL A 358 -18.10 -22.64 -3.76
C VAL A 358 -18.20 -22.56 -2.24
N ALA A 359 -18.80 -21.51 -1.68
CA ALA A 359 -18.92 -21.32 -0.23
C ALA A 359 -19.57 -22.54 0.44
N GLY A 360 -18.90 -23.07 1.45
CA GLY A 360 -19.36 -24.23 2.24
C GLY A 360 -19.36 -25.58 1.50
N MET A 361 -18.93 -25.63 0.23
CA MET A 361 -18.75 -26.90 -0.48
C MET A 361 -17.51 -27.63 0.09
N THR A 362 -17.51 -28.96 -0.03
CA THR A 362 -16.31 -29.75 0.22
C THR A 362 -15.88 -30.37 -1.11
N PRO A 363 -14.83 -29.86 -1.75
CA PRO A 363 -14.37 -30.41 -3.03
C PRO A 363 -13.78 -31.81 -2.85
N LYS A 364 -13.84 -32.63 -3.93
CA LYS A 364 -13.06 -33.85 -4.02
C LYS A 364 -11.65 -33.53 -4.45
N VAL A 365 -10.65 -34.07 -3.74
CA VAL A 365 -9.23 -33.87 -4.05
C VAL A 365 -8.54 -35.19 -4.29
N SER A 366 -7.57 -35.23 -5.20
CA SER A 366 -6.78 -36.43 -5.50
C SER A 366 -5.75 -36.74 -4.41
N ASN A 367 -5.37 -35.75 -3.58
CA ASN A 367 -4.43 -35.91 -2.50
C ASN A 367 -4.73 -34.89 -1.37
N GLU A 368 -4.52 -35.31 -0.12
CA GLU A 368 -4.73 -34.50 1.08
C GLU A 368 -3.71 -34.86 2.14
N ARG A 369 -3.10 -33.87 2.77
CA ARG A 369 -2.05 -34.03 3.79
C ARG A 369 -2.58 -34.64 5.10
N GLY A 370 -3.86 -34.53 5.35
CA GLY A 370 -4.54 -35.01 6.55
C GLY A 370 -5.60 -34.03 7.07
N LYS A 371 -6.28 -34.41 8.15
CA LYS A 371 -7.46 -33.67 8.64
C LYS A 371 -7.22 -32.18 8.90
N ALA A 372 -6.02 -31.79 9.35
CA ALA A 372 -5.69 -30.39 9.60
C ALA A 372 -5.55 -29.56 8.32
N PHE A 373 -5.38 -30.22 7.16
CA PHE A 373 -5.20 -29.60 5.85
C PHE A 373 -6.19 -30.16 4.84
N ALA A 374 -7.42 -30.37 5.30
CA ALA A 374 -8.48 -31.03 4.54
C ALA A 374 -9.04 -30.12 3.45
N ALA A 375 -9.61 -30.74 2.40
CA ALA A 375 -10.20 -30.04 1.26
C ALA A 375 -11.26 -28.99 1.66
N LYS A 376 -11.98 -29.21 2.76
CA LYS A 376 -12.97 -28.27 3.29
C LYS A 376 -12.37 -26.89 3.63
N ALA A 377 -11.10 -26.82 4.01
CA ALA A 377 -10.43 -25.58 4.33
C ALA A 377 -10.28 -24.60 3.14
N MET A 378 -10.53 -25.06 1.91
CA MET A 378 -10.56 -24.18 0.72
C MET A 378 -11.81 -23.29 0.65
N THR A 379 -12.86 -23.58 1.43
CA THR A 379 -14.18 -22.95 1.29
C THR A 379 -14.85 -22.63 2.62
N ASP A 380 -14.08 -22.58 3.72
CA ASP A 380 -14.57 -22.32 5.08
C ASP A 380 -14.51 -20.83 5.48
N ASP A 381 -14.13 -19.98 4.53
CA ASP A 381 -14.00 -18.51 4.70
C ASP A 381 -13.01 -18.08 5.80
N SER A 382 -12.00 -18.93 6.05
CA SER A 382 -10.95 -18.67 7.05
C SER A 382 -9.59 -18.45 6.39
N TRP A 383 -8.89 -17.40 6.80
CA TRP A 383 -7.50 -17.14 6.40
C TRP A 383 -6.48 -17.98 7.19
N ASP A 384 -6.91 -18.64 8.28
CA ASP A 384 -6.04 -19.41 9.17
C ASP A 384 -6.00 -20.90 8.81
N THR A 385 -6.85 -21.35 7.90
CA THR A 385 -6.96 -22.72 7.44
C THR A 385 -6.66 -22.83 5.96
N TYR A 386 -6.12 -23.96 5.53
CA TYR A 386 -5.84 -24.21 4.12
C TYR A 386 -5.77 -25.71 3.82
N TRP A 387 -6.02 -26.07 2.59
CA TRP A 387 -5.75 -27.41 2.08
C TRP A 387 -4.28 -27.54 1.64
N ALA A 388 -3.68 -28.70 1.86
CA ALA A 388 -2.35 -29.02 1.36
C ALA A 388 -2.24 -30.47 0.92
N THR A 389 -1.37 -30.76 -0.04
CA THR A 389 -0.95 -32.12 -0.43
C THR A 389 0.07 -32.70 0.54
N ALA A 390 0.28 -34.02 0.50
CA ALA A 390 1.39 -34.68 1.17
C ALA A 390 2.74 -34.20 0.63
N ASP A 391 3.80 -34.34 1.44
CA ASP A 391 5.16 -33.98 1.02
C ASP A 391 5.54 -34.72 -0.27
N GLY A 392 6.19 -34.00 -1.19
CA GLY A 392 6.62 -34.54 -2.50
C GLY A 392 5.52 -34.63 -3.56
N VAL A 393 4.25 -34.37 -3.23
CA VAL A 393 3.15 -34.29 -4.21
C VAL A 393 3.04 -32.88 -4.75
N THR A 394 3.48 -32.66 -5.98
CA THR A 394 3.54 -31.36 -6.63
C THR A 394 2.36 -31.05 -7.57
N SER A 395 1.47 -32.02 -7.78
CA SER A 395 0.25 -31.85 -8.58
C SER A 395 -0.93 -32.54 -7.94
N ALA A 396 -2.10 -31.93 -8.04
CA ALA A 396 -3.36 -32.50 -7.56
C ALA A 396 -4.54 -32.03 -8.41
N THR A 397 -5.59 -32.85 -8.43
CA THR A 397 -6.87 -32.50 -9.05
C THR A 397 -7.84 -32.10 -7.94
N ILE A 398 -8.50 -30.95 -8.11
CA ILE A 398 -9.56 -30.44 -7.24
C ILE A 398 -10.83 -30.41 -8.07
N THR A 399 -11.91 -31.06 -7.59
CA THR A 399 -13.19 -31.12 -8.28
C THR A 399 -14.29 -30.55 -7.42
N PHE A 400 -14.92 -29.47 -7.88
CA PHE A 400 -16.18 -28.95 -7.34
C PHE A 400 -17.33 -29.48 -8.18
N ASP A 401 -18.32 -30.12 -7.51
CA ASP A 401 -19.47 -30.71 -8.16
C ASP A 401 -20.70 -29.79 -7.97
N PHE A 402 -20.97 -28.97 -8.97
CA PHE A 402 -22.14 -28.10 -8.99
C PHE A 402 -23.35 -28.93 -9.45
N LYS A 403 -24.37 -29.05 -8.61
CA LYS A 403 -25.59 -29.80 -8.92
C LYS A 403 -26.39 -29.22 -10.09
N LYS A 404 -26.11 -27.99 -10.49
CA LYS A 404 -26.72 -27.27 -11.63
C LYS A 404 -25.65 -26.45 -12.32
N PRO A 405 -25.77 -26.17 -13.65
CA PRO A 405 -24.93 -25.20 -14.33
C PRO A 405 -24.97 -23.85 -13.61
N GLN A 406 -23.79 -23.22 -13.49
CA GLN A 406 -23.63 -21.89 -12.87
C GLN A 406 -23.44 -20.86 -13.97
#